data_081997cf2bbc04cf49befae29afcf843
#
_entry.id   081997cf2bbc04cf49befae29afcf843
#
_cell.length_a   1.000
_cell.length_b   1.000
_cell.length_c   1.000
_cell.angle_alpha   90.00
_cell.angle_beta   90.00
_cell.angle_gamma   90.00
#
_symmetry.space_group_name_H-M   'P 1'
#
loop_
_entity.id
_entity.type
_entity.pdbx_description
1 polymer ?
#
loop_
_entity_poly.entity_id
_entity_poly.type
_entity_poly.pdbx_seq_one_letter_code
_entity_poly.pdbx_strand_id
1 'polypeptide(L)'
;LDERGYLVSPTAASGMTVYRGDQFPAEFAGNLFITEPAGNLVKRAVMTEGENGMRTIESAIEGKEFLTSTDERSRMVHAYSAPDGSLYLIDFYRGILQHSVYMTSYLRAQVVERGLDTPIGLGRIWRVRHREGGVGSGQPRMQKESSLELVAHLSHANGWWRDTAQRLIIERGETDEVVPALKGLVTGDAGELAKIHAVWTLEGLGRLDTTTLDKALRSSYPRVVAESIRAAESLVDGAESEKVFELLTLYREAANLHIRRQVAATLGLFGEKAVPFLAEMVKNDEKDLLTGDLAVSGLSGHELALFKALPPTHNLRAPLIETLVRRNDRNELRELAGLLETPKGYGALAKAAVAMRRTDEAKVLLSILADPATDAKIRAGIVDGLLAGGKDKKFKPMPVKELAALDAAAKQPGVDAAKVKPLAALFVVGTGEEAVFLATAEHKRQFKEGEALYQQTCMACHQIHGNGQQYLAPPLAGSEWVLESEQQLIAIVVDGVMGPIEVMGKTYTVPEIQPMMPGLRHNPDLDDAELAAMMTYVRNAWGNGAAAVTVEAVTRYRESVGARAPYTADELKKLK
;
A
#
# COMPACT_ATOMS: atom_id res chain seq x y z
N LEU A 1 -19.99 20.01 1.15
CA LEU A 1 -20.61 20.99 0.27
C LEU A 1 -20.14 22.38 0.68
N ASP A 2 -20.02 23.30 -0.27
CA ASP A 2 -19.79 24.71 0.03
C ASP A 2 -21.10 25.39 0.50
N GLU A 3 -21.04 26.69 0.83
CA GLU A 3 -22.21 27.47 1.30
C GLU A 3 -23.37 27.52 0.27
N ARG A 4 -23.07 27.24 -0.99
CA ARG A 4 -24.04 27.19 -2.09
C ARG A 4 -24.58 25.79 -2.34
N GLY A 5 -24.12 24.77 -1.60
CA GLY A 5 -24.49 23.38 -1.73
C GLY A 5 -23.75 22.62 -2.82
N TYR A 6 -22.64 23.16 -3.36
CA TYR A 6 -21.81 22.45 -4.34
C TYR A 6 -20.81 21.50 -3.66
N LEU A 7 -20.50 20.42 -4.34
CA LEU A 7 -19.51 19.45 -3.89
C LEU A 7 -18.12 20.07 -3.96
N VAL A 8 -17.49 20.28 -2.80
CA VAL A 8 -16.15 20.90 -2.68
C VAL A 8 -15.03 19.94 -3.07
N SER A 9 -15.21 18.66 -2.79
CA SER A 9 -14.23 17.61 -3.10
C SER A 9 -14.93 16.35 -3.58
N PRO A 10 -14.29 15.56 -4.46
CA PRO A 10 -14.83 14.28 -4.88
C PRO A 10 -14.99 13.35 -3.67
N THR A 11 -16.10 12.61 -3.66
CA THR A 11 -16.44 11.67 -2.58
C THR A 11 -16.36 10.22 -3.02
N ALA A 12 -16.42 9.97 -4.33
CA ALA A 12 -16.47 8.64 -4.91
C ALA A 12 -15.70 8.56 -6.24
N ALA A 13 -14.56 9.27 -6.34
CA ALA A 13 -13.70 9.15 -7.52
C ALA A 13 -13.42 7.67 -7.79
N SER A 14 -13.76 7.23 -8.99
CA SER A 14 -13.71 5.83 -9.38
C SER A 14 -12.72 5.59 -10.52
N GLY A 15 -13.07 4.82 -11.54
CA GLY A 15 -12.15 4.51 -12.62
C GLY A 15 -11.60 5.75 -13.33
N MET A 16 -10.30 5.75 -13.63
CA MET A 16 -9.65 6.82 -14.37
C MET A 16 -8.89 6.26 -15.56
N THR A 17 -8.65 7.11 -16.55
CA THR A 17 -7.75 6.79 -17.67
C THR A 17 -6.87 7.98 -18.03
N VAL A 18 -5.66 7.68 -18.48
CA VAL A 18 -4.85 8.66 -19.20
C VAL A 18 -5.23 8.57 -20.68
N TYR A 19 -5.66 9.68 -21.26
CA TYR A 19 -6.02 9.69 -22.66
C TYR A 19 -4.78 9.53 -23.56
N ARG A 20 -4.79 8.49 -24.36
CA ARG A 20 -3.71 8.10 -25.28
C ARG A 20 -4.25 7.84 -26.69
N GLY A 21 -5.48 8.34 -26.97
CA GLY A 21 -6.10 8.26 -28.29
C GLY A 21 -5.57 9.33 -29.24
N ASP A 22 -6.02 9.28 -30.48
CA ASP A 22 -5.62 10.14 -31.60
C ASP A 22 -6.78 10.91 -32.23
N GLN A 23 -7.97 10.87 -31.60
CA GLN A 23 -9.17 11.54 -32.10
C GLN A 23 -9.36 12.94 -31.50
N PHE A 24 -8.87 13.17 -30.28
CA PHE A 24 -8.92 14.49 -29.64
C PHE A 24 -7.68 15.31 -30.01
N PRO A 25 -7.74 16.66 -29.89
CA PRO A 25 -6.60 17.52 -30.08
C PRO A 25 -5.40 17.13 -29.21
N ALA A 26 -4.19 17.49 -29.67
CA ALA A 26 -2.94 17.12 -29.01
C ALA A 26 -2.87 17.53 -27.53
N GLU A 27 -3.52 18.63 -27.13
CA GLU A 27 -3.61 19.12 -25.76
C GLU A 27 -4.31 18.16 -24.79
N PHE A 28 -5.04 17.17 -25.30
CA PHE A 28 -5.69 16.14 -24.50
C PHE A 28 -4.77 14.94 -24.23
N ALA A 29 -3.72 14.79 -25.03
CA ALA A 29 -2.80 13.68 -24.89
C ALA A 29 -2.10 13.71 -23.51
N GLY A 30 -2.13 12.60 -22.79
CA GLY A 30 -1.57 12.50 -21.44
C GLY A 30 -2.43 13.08 -20.33
N ASN A 31 -3.60 13.67 -20.65
CA ASN A 31 -4.52 14.15 -19.61
C ASN A 31 -5.26 13.00 -18.94
N LEU A 32 -5.57 13.19 -17.67
CA LEU A 32 -6.36 12.26 -16.86
C LEU A 32 -7.85 12.56 -17.01
N PHE A 33 -8.64 11.51 -17.20
CA PHE A 33 -10.10 11.56 -17.13
C PHE A 33 -10.54 10.72 -15.94
N ILE A 34 -11.10 11.39 -14.93
CA ILE A 34 -11.47 10.81 -13.64
C ILE A 34 -12.99 10.83 -13.54
N THR A 35 -13.60 9.68 -13.38
CA THR A 35 -15.05 9.56 -13.21
C THR A 35 -15.44 9.69 -11.74
N GLU A 36 -16.51 10.45 -11.49
CA GLU A 36 -17.08 10.70 -10.15
C GLU A 36 -18.58 10.38 -10.16
N PRO A 37 -18.96 9.13 -9.87
CA PRO A 37 -20.36 8.70 -9.98
C PRO A 37 -21.29 9.34 -8.95
N ALA A 38 -20.80 9.80 -7.79
CA ALA A 38 -21.64 10.48 -6.81
C ALA A 38 -22.01 11.90 -7.26
N GLY A 39 -21.07 12.58 -7.93
CA GLY A 39 -21.27 13.93 -8.49
C GLY A 39 -21.82 13.95 -9.92
N ASN A 40 -22.08 12.80 -10.54
CA ASN A 40 -22.56 12.66 -11.92
C ASN A 40 -21.66 13.38 -12.94
N LEU A 41 -20.35 13.28 -12.78
CA LEU A 41 -19.40 14.04 -13.57
C LEU A 41 -18.16 13.24 -13.99
N VAL A 42 -17.44 13.79 -14.97
CA VAL A 42 -16.10 13.38 -15.36
C VAL A 42 -15.20 14.60 -15.33
N LYS A 43 -14.12 14.52 -14.55
CA LYS A 43 -13.10 15.54 -14.44
C LYS A 43 -11.99 15.30 -15.47
N ARG A 44 -11.57 16.35 -16.17
CA ARG A 44 -10.32 16.37 -16.92
C ARG A 44 -9.25 17.05 -16.07
N ALA A 45 -8.12 16.40 -15.90
CA ALA A 45 -6.99 16.95 -15.18
C ALA A 45 -5.71 16.88 -16.03
N VAL A 46 -4.90 17.90 -15.94
CA VAL A 46 -3.60 17.99 -16.60
C VAL A 46 -2.52 17.58 -15.60
N MET A 47 -1.64 16.71 -16.03
CA MET A 47 -0.47 16.31 -15.25
C MET A 47 0.74 17.08 -15.75
N THR A 48 1.38 17.82 -14.86
CA THR A 48 2.63 18.54 -15.12
C THR A 48 3.74 17.95 -14.29
N GLU A 49 4.95 17.98 -14.82
CA GLU A 49 6.14 17.51 -14.13
C GLU A 49 7.02 18.70 -13.75
N GLY A 50 7.31 18.83 -12.46
CA GLY A 50 8.19 19.88 -11.93
C GLY A 50 9.67 19.56 -12.16
N GLU A 51 10.54 20.53 -11.90
CA GLU A 51 12.01 20.41 -12.08
C GLU A 51 12.60 19.24 -11.25
N ASN A 52 12.00 18.91 -10.13
CA ASN A 52 12.38 17.76 -9.28
C ASN A 52 11.80 16.44 -9.76
N GLY A 53 11.17 16.38 -10.95
CA GLY A 53 10.50 15.21 -11.49
C GLY A 53 9.25 14.76 -10.72
N MET A 54 8.78 15.55 -9.76
CA MET A 54 7.49 15.30 -9.10
C MET A 54 6.35 15.76 -10.01
N ARG A 55 5.30 14.96 -10.07
CA ARG A 55 4.14 15.27 -10.89
C ARG A 55 3.05 15.88 -10.05
N THR A 56 2.50 17.00 -10.54
CA THR A 56 1.30 17.63 -10.00
C THR A 56 0.13 17.41 -10.95
N ILE A 57 -1.07 17.40 -10.39
CA ILE A 57 -2.31 17.19 -11.14
C ILE A 57 -3.22 18.36 -10.83
N GLU A 58 -3.63 19.09 -11.87
CA GLU A 58 -4.50 20.24 -11.76
C GLU A 58 -5.74 20.09 -12.63
N SER A 59 -6.84 20.75 -12.28
CA SER A 59 -8.03 20.76 -13.10
C SER A 59 -7.73 21.43 -14.45
N ALA A 60 -8.09 20.78 -15.55
CA ALA A 60 -7.89 21.34 -16.88
C ALA A 60 -8.82 22.54 -17.18
N ILE A 61 -9.92 22.67 -16.43
CA ILE A 61 -10.94 23.72 -16.63
C ILE A 61 -11.28 24.28 -15.26
N GLU A 62 -11.00 25.54 -15.05
CA GLU A 62 -11.31 26.22 -13.78
C GLU A 62 -12.81 26.39 -13.61
N GLY A 63 -13.32 26.02 -12.43
CA GLY A 63 -14.73 26.18 -12.06
C GLY A 63 -15.74 25.35 -12.86
N LYS A 64 -15.26 24.42 -13.72
CA LYS A 64 -16.12 23.54 -14.54
C LYS A 64 -15.53 22.14 -14.62
N GLU A 65 -16.37 21.19 -14.98
CA GLU A 65 -15.96 19.82 -15.25
C GLU A 65 -15.99 19.53 -16.76
N PHE A 66 -15.30 18.46 -17.17
CA PHE A 66 -15.25 18.04 -18.56
C PHE A 66 -16.63 17.57 -19.05
N LEU A 67 -17.33 16.81 -18.23
CA LEU A 67 -18.68 16.33 -18.47
C LEU A 67 -19.46 16.34 -17.16
N THR A 68 -20.69 16.82 -17.21
CA THR A 68 -21.66 16.75 -16.11
C THR A 68 -23.00 16.26 -16.63
N SER A 69 -23.78 15.62 -15.76
CA SER A 69 -25.13 15.17 -16.06
C SER A 69 -26.12 15.67 -15.02
N THR A 70 -27.28 16.13 -15.44
CA THR A 70 -28.43 16.43 -14.58
C THR A 70 -29.34 15.21 -14.38
N ASP A 71 -29.08 14.12 -15.09
CA ASP A 71 -29.76 12.85 -14.90
C ASP A 71 -29.21 12.14 -13.64
N GLU A 72 -30.02 12.05 -12.59
CA GLU A 72 -29.68 11.46 -11.32
C GLU A 72 -29.29 9.97 -11.39
N ARG A 73 -29.60 9.28 -12.48
CA ARG A 73 -29.19 7.90 -12.75
C ARG A 73 -27.85 7.78 -13.47
N SER A 74 -27.35 8.87 -14.06
CA SER A 74 -26.06 8.86 -14.75
C SER A 74 -24.94 8.67 -13.74
N ARG A 75 -24.20 7.56 -13.83
CA ARG A 75 -23.14 7.16 -12.91
C ARG A 75 -21.93 6.72 -13.71
N MET A 76 -21.09 7.67 -14.07
CA MET A 76 -19.86 7.40 -14.79
C MET A 76 -18.87 6.71 -13.83
N VAL A 77 -18.59 5.42 -14.05
CA VAL A 77 -17.77 4.60 -13.15
C VAL A 77 -16.39 4.30 -13.72
N HIS A 78 -16.20 4.42 -15.03
CA HIS A 78 -14.88 4.23 -15.65
C HIS A 78 -14.79 4.95 -17.00
N ALA A 79 -13.54 5.25 -17.40
CA ALA A 79 -13.20 5.84 -18.68
C ALA A 79 -12.14 4.98 -19.39
N TYR A 80 -12.21 4.89 -20.72
CA TYR A 80 -11.26 4.15 -21.55
C TYR A 80 -10.92 4.91 -22.83
N SER A 81 -9.64 4.89 -23.24
CA SER A 81 -9.25 5.26 -24.59
C SER A 81 -9.66 4.14 -25.56
N ALA A 82 -10.45 4.46 -26.56
CA ALA A 82 -11.04 3.49 -27.47
C ALA A 82 -10.14 3.23 -28.70
N PRO A 83 -10.34 2.12 -29.43
CA PRO A 83 -9.57 1.79 -30.63
C PRO A 83 -9.72 2.83 -31.75
N ASP A 84 -10.82 3.55 -31.80
CA ASP A 84 -11.08 4.64 -32.75
C ASP A 84 -10.56 6.01 -32.27
N GLY A 85 -9.76 6.02 -31.20
CA GLY A 85 -9.18 7.22 -30.59
C GLY A 85 -10.14 8.04 -29.75
N SER A 86 -11.43 7.71 -29.70
CA SER A 86 -12.42 8.39 -28.84
C SER A 86 -12.26 7.99 -27.35
N LEU A 87 -12.99 8.67 -26.47
CA LEU A 87 -13.07 8.32 -25.06
C LEU A 87 -14.39 7.59 -24.80
N TYR A 88 -14.33 6.38 -24.27
CA TYR A 88 -15.50 5.62 -23.83
C TYR A 88 -15.70 5.81 -22.33
N LEU A 89 -16.95 6.11 -21.93
CA LEU A 89 -17.35 6.27 -20.54
C LEU A 89 -18.36 5.18 -20.20
N ILE A 90 -18.07 4.41 -19.18
CA ILE A 90 -18.97 3.39 -18.65
C ILE A 90 -19.92 4.07 -17.69
N ASP A 91 -21.19 4.11 -18.06
CA ASP A 91 -22.27 4.63 -17.24
C ASP A 91 -23.06 3.47 -16.63
N PHE A 92 -22.89 3.27 -15.32
CA PHE A 92 -23.59 2.23 -14.57
C PHE A 92 -25.10 2.43 -14.58
N TYR A 93 -25.53 3.67 -14.79
CA TYR A 93 -26.89 4.13 -14.94
C TYR A 93 -27.86 3.60 -13.89
N ARG A 94 -27.61 3.99 -12.65
CA ARG A 94 -28.41 3.62 -11.49
C ARG A 94 -28.66 4.80 -10.58
N GLY A 95 -29.92 4.99 -10.14
CA GLY A 95 -30.24 6.05 -9.19
C GLY A 95 -29.55 5.86 -7.83
N ILE A 96 -29.33 4.59 -7.43
CA ILE A 96 -28.68 4.24 -6.17
C ILE A 96 -27.43 3.43 -6.47
N LEU A 97 -26.26 3.89 -5.97
CA LEU A 97 -25.00 3.12 -5.88
C LEU A 97 -24.70 2.70 -4.46
N GLN A 98 -25.43 3.27 -3.49
CA GLN A 98 -25.18 3.04 -2.08
C GLN A 98 -25.64 1.64 -1.64
N HIS A 99 -24.85 0.98 -0.84
CA HIS A 99 -25.26 -0.26 -0.18
C HIS A 99 -26.41 0.03 0.81
N SER A 100 -27.41 -0.85 0.87
CA SER A 100 -28.64 -0.65 1.66
C SER A 100 -28.40 -0.33 3.13
N VAL A 101 -27.32 -0.86 3.71
CA VAL A 101 -26.89 -0.65 5.11
C VAL A 101 -26.53 0.81 5.39
N TYR A 102 -26.04 1.54 4.36
CA TYR A 102 -25.64 2.95 4.50
C TYR A 102 -26.74 3.94 4.11
N MET A 103 -27.90 3.44 3.72
CA MET A 103 -29.04 4.30 3.36
C MET A 103 -29.72 4.84 4.60
N THR A 104 -29.55 6.15 4.84
CA THR A 104 -30.31 6.84 5.89
C THR A 104 -31.80 6.88 5.54
N SER A 105 -32.65 7.07 6.55
CA SER A 105 -34.11 7.22 6.34
C SER A 105 -34.44 8.38 5.40
N TYR A 106 -33.70 9.49 5.50
CA TYR A 106 -33.85 10.64 4.60
C TYR A 106 -33.51 10.26 3.14
N LEU A 107 -32.36 9.63 2.92
CA LEU A 107 -31.94 9.21 1.57
C LEU A 107 -32.95 8.21 0.98
N ARG A 108 -33.43 7.26 1.77
CA ARG A 108 -34.46 6.30 1.34
C ARG A 108 -35.75 7.00 0.92
N ALA A 109 -36.22 7.98 1.68
CA ALA A 109 -37.41 8.76 1.32
C ALA A 109 -37.23 9.49 -0.03
N GLN A 110 -36.08 10.15 -0.23
CA GLN A 110 -35.77 10.83 -1.50
C GLN A 110 -35.70 9.87 -2.69
N VAL A 111 -35.13 8.69 -2.47
CA VAL A 111 -35.05 7.64 -3.51
C VAL A 111 -36.43 7.18 -3.96
N VAL A 112 -37.32 6.89 -2.99
CA VAL A 112 -38.70 6.43 -3.29
C VAL A 112 -39.51 7.55 -3.93
N GLU A 113 -39.45 8.78 -3.43
CA GLU A 113 -40.14 9.94 -3.95
C GLU A 113 -39.80 10.22 -5.42
N ARG A 114 -38.51 10.03 -5.79
CA ARG A 114 -37.99 10.26 -7.13
C ARG A 114 -37.98 9.00 -8.01
N GLY A 115 -38.45 7.88 -7.51
CA GLY A 115 -38.46 6.58 -8.20
C GLY A 115 -37.07 6.11 -8.65
N LEU A 116 -36.01 6.38 -7.86
CA LEU A 116 -34.63 6.12 -8.26
C LEU A 116 -34.19 4.66 -8.00
N ASP A 117 -34.97 3.88 -7.28
CA ASP A 117 -34.75 2.46 -6.98
C ASP A 117 -34.96 1.56 -8.21
N THR A 118 -35.81 1.98 -9.14
CA THR A 118 -36.15 1.27 -10.37
C THR A 118 -36.23 2.23 -11.58
N PRO A 119 -36.04 1.74 -12.81
CA PRO A 119 -35.53 0.41 -13.20
C PRO A 119 -34.03 0.23 -12.96
N ILE A 120 -33.61 -1.04 -12.90
CA ILE A 120 -32.21 -1.45 -12.85
C ILE A 120 -31.81 -2.17 -14.14
N GLY A 121 -30.50 -2.37 -14.36
CA GLY A 121 -29.99 -3.12 -15.52
C GLY A 121 -29.93 -2.28 -16.83
N LEU A 122 -29.93 -0.96 -16.73
CA LEU A 122 -29.89 -0.04 -17.87
C LEU A 122 -28.50 0.56 -18.12
N GLY A 123 -27.43 -0.13 -17.70
CA GLY A 123 -26.05 0.31 -17.94
C GLY A 123 -25.79 0.59 -19.43
N ARG A 124 -25.00 1.62 -19.72
CA ARG A 124 -24.70 2.06 -21.08
C ARG A 124 -23.24 2.53 -21.20
N ILE A 125 -22.76 2.61 -22.42
CA ILE A 125 -21.44 3.10 -22.77
C ILE A 125 -21.60 4.34 -23.64
N TRP A 126 -21.05 5.45 -23.16
CA TRP A 126 -20.99 6.68 -23.94
C TRP A 126 -19.70 6.71 -24.73
N ARG A 127 -19.81 7.15 -26.00
CA ARG A 127 -18.68 7.45 -26.85
C ARG A 127 -18.53 8.96 -26.98
N VAL A 128 -17.48 9.51 -26.39
CA VAL A 128 -17.17 10.94 -26.47
C VAL A 128 -16.16 11.17 -27.57
N ARG A 129 -16.48 12.06 -28.50
CA ARG A 129 -15.63 12.42 -29.66
C ARG A 129 -15.46 13.93 -29.72
N HIS A 130 -14.28 14.35 -30.15
CA HIS A 130 -14.09 15.76 -30.51
C HIS A 130 -14.76 16.04 -31.84
N ARG A 131 -15.48 17.17 -31.92
CA ARG A 131 -16.32 17.50 -33.10
C ARG A 131 -15.45 17.65 -34.37
N GLU A 132 -14.30 18.30 -34.24
CA GLU A 132 -13.39 18.61 -35.35
C GLU A 132 -12.26 17.55 -35.44
N GLY A 133 -12.28 16.55 -34.58
CA GLY A 133 -11.33 15.46 -34.60
C GLY A 133 -11.49 14.62 -35.89
N GLY A 134 -10.35 14.19 -36.42
CA GLY A 134 -10.32 13.36 -37.61
C GLY A 134 -11.11 12.06 -37.49
N VAL A 135 -11.24 11.35 -38.59
CA VAL A 135 -11.74 9.97 -38.58
C VAL A 135 -10.65 9.19 -37.84
N GLY A 136 -10.93 8.79 -36.60
CA GLY A 136 -9.99 7.98 -35.81
C GLY A 136 -9.61 6.68 -36.52
N SER A 137 -8.64 6.00 -35.99
CA SER A 137 -8.16 4.68 -36.48
C SER A 137 -9.35 3.77 -36.79
N GLY A 138 -9.29 3.05 -37.89
CA GLY A 138 -10.36 2.18 -38.38
C GLY A 138 -10.75 1.09 -37.36
N GLN A 139 -11.68 0.23 -37.75
CA GLN A 139 -12.06 -0.90 -36.90
C GLN A 139 -10.89 -1.91 -36.79
N PRO A 140 -10.47 -2.28 -35.56
CA PRO A 140 -9.36 -3.19 -35.39
C PRO A 140 -9.70 -4.60 -35.88
N ARG A 141 -8.74 -5.22 -36.61
CA ARG A 141 -8.81 -6.62 -37.05
C ARG A 141 -7.61 -7.43 -36.59
N MET A 142 -6.89 -6.94 -35.58
CA MET A 142 -5.60 -7.44 -35.10
C MET A 142 -5.61 -8.93 -34.76
N GLN A 143 -6.76 -9.49 -34.40
CA GLN A 143 -6.90 -10.93 -34.19
C GLN A 143 -6.59 -11.77 -35.46
N LYS A 144 -6.81 -11.18 -36.66
CA LYS A 144 -6.62 -11.84 -37.96
C LYS A 144 -5.25 -11.54 -38.58
N GLU A 145 -4.53 -10.60 -38.03
CA GLU A 145 -3.20 -10.22 -38.48
C GLU A 145 -2.15 -11.20 -37.95
N SER A 146 -1.07 -11.42 -38.71
CA SER A 146 0.09 -12.18 -38.23
C SER A 146 0.81 -11.44 -37.10
N SER A 147 1.60 -12.14 -36.31
CA SER A 147 2.40 -11.50 -35.25
C SER A 147 3.41 -10.52 -35.79
N LEU A 148 3.94 -10.72 -37.00
CA LEU A 148 4.81 -9.78 -37.66
C LEU A 148 4.09 -8.49 -38.11
N GLU A 149 2.85 -8.60 -38.60
CA GLU A 149 2.02 -7.42 -38.93
C GLU A 149 1.69 -6.63 -37.67
N LEU A 150 1.47 -7.29 -36.52
CA LEU A 150 1.22 -6.63 -35.24
C LEU A 150 2.40 -5.77 -34.78
N VAL A 151 3.65 -6.10 -35.13
CA VAL A 151 4.83 -5.30 -34.77
C VAL A 151 4.72 -3.87 -35.32
N ALA A 152 4.13 -3.66 -36.50
CA ALA A 152 3.93 -2.33 -37.05
C ALA A 152 3.03 -1.45 -36.17
N HIS A 153 2.05 -2.04 -35.49
CA HIS A 153 1.16 -1.33 -34.58
C HIS A 153 1.84 -0.82 -33.30
N LEU A 154 3.02 -1.30 -32.93
CA LEU A 154 3.78 -0.76 -31.79
C LEU A 154 4.20 0.70 -32.01
N SER A 155 4.15 1.19 -33.26
CA SER A 155 4.42 2.59 -33.63
C SER A 155 3.13 3.41 -33.81
N HIS A 156 1.96 2.85 -33.58
CA HIS A 156 0.69 3.50 -33.83
C HIS A 156 0.46 4.74 -32.93
N ALA A 157 -0.14 5.81 -33.45
CA ALA A 157 -0.43 7.03 -32.68
C ALA A 157 -1.33 6.76 -31.47
N ASN A 158 -2.38 5.95 -31.66
CA ASN A 158 -3.30 5.57 -30.59
C ASN A 158 -2.72 4.47 -29.69
N GLY A 159 -2.66 4.74 -28.38
CA GLY A 159 -2.13 3.81 -27.38
C GLY A 159 -2.86 2.48 -27.30
N TRP A 160 -4.16 2.45 -27.58
CA TRP A 160 -4.94 1.20 -27.59
C TRP A 160 -4.37 0.16 -28.57
N TRP A 161 -3.96 0.63 -29.76
CA TRP A 161 -3.37 -0.24 -30.79
C TRP A 161 -2.01 -0.78 -30.35
N ARG A 162 -1.17 0.09 -29.77
CA ARG A 162 0.15 -0.33 -29.27
C ARG A 162 0.04 -1.38 -28.17
N ASP A 163 -0.82 -1.11 -27.16
CA ASP A 163 -1.03 -2.02 -26.02
C ASP A 163 -1.62 -3.36 -26.48
N THR A 164 -2.59 -3.32 -27.40
CA THR A 164 -3.23 -4.54 -27.92
C THR A 164 -2.26 -5.36 -28.77
N ALA A 165 -1.44 -4.71 -29.61
CA ALA A 165 -0.42 -5.39 -30.39
C ALA A 165 0.61 -6.08 -29.49
N GLN A 166 1.16 -5.37 -28.52
CA GLN A 166 2.10 -5.92 -27.54
C GLN A 166 1.51 -7.14 -26.84
N ARG A 167 0.30 -7.03 -26.32
CA ARG A 167 -0.40 -8.12 -25.64
C ARG A 167 -0.58 -9.34 -26.55
N LEU A 168 -1.09 -9.16 -27.77
CA LEU A 168 -1.34 -10.25 -28.71
C LEU A 168 -0.04 -10.95 -29.15
N ILE A 169 1.03 -10.20 -29.37
CA ILE A 169 2.35 -10.77 -29.70
C ILE A 169 2.84 -11.67 -28.57
N ILE A 170 2.75 -11.18 -27.32
CA ILE A 170 3.19 -11.94 -26.14
C ILE A 170 2.31 -13.18 -25.94
N GLU A 171 0.98 -13.06 -26.04
CA GLU A 171 0.04 -14.17 -25.89
C GLU A 171 0.25 -15.28 -26.92
N ARG A 172 0.63 -14.93 -28.15
CA ARG A 172 0.90 -15.93 -29.20
C ARG A 172 2.24 -16.62 -29.04
N GLY A 173 3.24 -15.92 -28.50
CA GLY A 173 4.56 -16.48 -28.24
C GLY A 173 5.38 -16.83 -29.48
N GLU A 174 5.00 -16.34 -30.68
CA GLU A 174 5.74 -16.55 -31.92
C GLU A 174 7.00 -15.70 -31.93
N THR A 175 8.18 -16.31 -32.14
CA THR A 175 9.47 -15.62 -31.93
C THR A 175 10.33 -15.48 -33.17
N ASP A 176 10.25 -16.38 -34.13
CA ASP A 176 11.23 -16.49 -35.21
C ASP A 176 11.38 -15.24 -36.08
N GLU A 177 10.28 -14.66 -36.54
CA GLU A 177 10.28 -13.42 -37.34
C GLU A 177 10.04 -12.18 -36.48
N VAL A 178 9.33 -12.33 -35.37
CA VAL A 178 8.92 -11.22 -34.48
C VAL A 178 10.11 -10.66 -33.70
N VAL A 179 10.94 -11.53 -33.12
CA VAL A 179 12.10 -11.07 -32.32
C VAL A 179 13.09 -10.25 -33.11
N PRO A 180 13.53 -10.64 -34.35
CA PRO A 180 14.36 -9.77 -35.17
C PRO A 180 13.71 -8.43 -35.50
N ALA A 181 12.41 -8.40 -35.81
CA ALA A 181 11.67 -7.18 -36.08
C ALA A 181 11.60 -6.23 -34.88
N LEU A 182 11.31 -6.77 -33.66
CA LEU A 182 11.33 -6.01 -32.40
C LEU A 182 12.71 -5.44 -32.09
N LYS A 183 13.78 -6.23 -32.25
CA LYS A 183 15.15 -5.75 -32.09
C LYS A 183 15.48 -4.65 -33.11
N GLY A 184 14.94 -4.75 -34.33
CA GLY A 184 15.05 -3.71 -35.36
C GLY A 184 14.38 -2.40 -34.91
N LEU A 185 13.23 -2.43 -34.25
CA LEU A 185 12.61 -1.22 -33.68
C LEU A 185 13.47 -0.61 -32.57
N VAL A 186 14.04 -1.42 -31.66
CA VAL A 186 14.89 -0.92 -30.58
C VAL A 186 16.15 -0.23 -31.12
N THR A 187 16.81 -0.82 -32.12
CA THR A 187 18.13 -0.38 -32.60
C THR A 187 18.07 0.63 -33.74
N GLY A 188 16.95 0.72 -34.44
CA GLY A 188 16.74 1.61 -35.60
C GLY A 188 16.26 3.01 -35.21
N ASP A 189 15.73 3.74 -36.19
CA ASP A 189 15.25 5.13 -36.04
C ASP A 189 13.78 5.24 -35.60
N ALA A 190 13.24 4.19 -34.98
CA ALA A 190 11.87 4.21 -34.47
C ALA A 190 11.70 5.27 -33.38
N GLY A 191 10.48 5.82 -33.27
CA GLY A 191 10.15 6.80 -32.24
C GLY A 191 10.16 6.22 -30.83
N GLU A 192 10.17 7.10 -29.83
CA GLU A 192 10.27 6.75 -28.40
C GLU A 192 9.28 5.65 -27.97
N LEU A 193 8.00 5.82 -28.28
CA LEU A 193 6.96 4.88 -27.85
C LEU A 193 7.13 3.50 -28.50
N ALA A 194 7.50 3.46 -29.78
CA ALA A 194 7.76 2.20 -30.47
C ALA A 194 8.91 1.43 -29.85
N LYS A 195 10.00 2.13 -29.48
CA LYS A 195 11.15 1.53 -28.78
C LYS A 195 10.76 0.97 -27.41
N ILE A 196 9.99 1.73 -26.63
CA ILE A 196 9.51 1.30 -25.31
C ILE A 196 8.65 0.02 -25.46
N HIS A 197 7.66 0.03 -26.36
CA HIS A 197 6.81 -1.14 -26.58
C HIS A 197 7.62 -2.34 -27.10
N ALA A 198 8.62 -2.12 -27.95
CA ALA A 198 9.47 -3.20 -28.44
C ALA A 198 10.32 -3.83 -27.32
N VAL A 199 10.91 -3.02 -26.42
CA VAL A 199 11.67 -3.50 -25.26
C VAL A 199 10.77 -4.34 -24.36
N TRP A 200 9.59 -3.83 -23.99
CA TRP A 200 8.65 -4.55 -23.13
C TRP A 200 8.04 -5.79 -23.80
N THR A 201 7.89 -5.80 -25.14
CA THR A 201 7.45 -6.99 -25.87
C THR A 201 8.53 -8.06 -25.85
N LEU A 202 9.81 -7.68 -26.06
CA LEU A 202 10.94 -8.62 -25.94
C LEU A 202 11.08 -9.19 -24.53
N GLU A 203 10.88 -8.37 -23.51
CA GLU A 203 10.87 -8.81 -22.11
C GLU A 203 9.74 -9.81 -21.87
N GLY A 204 8.49 -9.48 -22.24
CA GLY A 204 7.33 -10.35 -22.06
C GLY A 204 7.40 -11.67 -22.83
N LEU A 205 8.16 -11.72 -23.93
CA LEU A 205 8.48 -12.94 -24.68
C LEU A 205 9.65 -13.74 -24.07
N GLY A 206 10.34 -13.20 -23.03
CA GLY A 206 11.58 -13.78 -22.51
C GLY A 206 12.73 -13.76 -23.55
N ARG A 207 12.75 -12.76 -24.43
CA ARG A 207 13.71 -12.62 -25.54
C ARG A 207 14.52 -11.32 -25.49
N LEU A 208 14.40 -10.56 -24.41
CA LEU A 208 15.33 -9.45 -24.14
C LEU A 208 16.69 -10.04 -23.79
N ASP A 209 17.73 -9.59 -24.48
CA ASP A 209 19.12 -9.98 -24.21
C ASP A 209 19.99 -8.76 -23.89
N THR A 210 21.18 -8.99 -23.35
CA THR A 210 22.11 -7.93 -22.96
C THR A 210 22.63 -7.11 -24.14
N THR A 211 22.67 -7.67 -25.33
CA THR A 211 23.08 -6.94 -26.55
C THR A 211 22.02 -5.92 -26.96
N THR A 212 20.75 -6.34 -26.93
CA THR A 212 19.60 -5.46 -27.20
C THR A 212 19.45 -4.42 -26.10
N LEU A 213 19.62 -4.83 -24.83
CA LEU A 213 19.61 -3.93 -23.69
C LEU A 213 20.67 -2.83 -23.82
N ASP A 214 21.94 -3.16 -24.13
CA ASP A 214 23.00 -2.16 -24.32
C ASP A 214 22.64 -1.14 -25.41
N LYS A 215 22.01 -1.59 -26.51
CA LYS A 215 21.54 -0.69 -27.56
C LYS A 215 20.41 0.22 -27.11
N ALA A 216 19.43 -0.32 -26.35
CA ALA A 216 18.32 0.43 -25.81
C ALA A 216 18.79 1.50 -24.79
N LEU A 217 19.76 1.16 -23.96
CA LEU A 217 20.36 2.07 -22.98
C LEU A 217 21.10 3.25 -23.62
N ARG A 218 21.59 3.11 -24.87
CA ARG A 218 22.23 4.20 -25.64
C ARG A 218 21.22 5.07 -26.38
N SER A 219 19.92 4.92 -26.16
CA SER A 219 18.89 5.73 -26.80
C SER A 219 19.03 7.21 -26.45
N SER A 220 18.77 8.08 -27.44
CA SER A 220 18.65 9.53 -27.23
C SER A 220 17.39 9.94 -26.43
N TYR A 221 16.46 9.01 -26.23
CA TYR A 221 15.25 9.22 -25.45
C TYR A 221 15.46 8.77 -24.01
N PRO A 222 15.51 9.68 -23.02
CA PRO A 222 15.73 9.33 -21.61
C PRO A 222 14.71 8.32 -21.06
N ARG A 223 13.47 8.39 -21.56
CA ARG A 223 12.42 7.49 -21.15
C ARG A 223 12.65 6.06 -21.66
N VAL A 224 13.16 5.90 -22.89
CA VAL A 224 13.56 4.57 -23.39
C VAL A 224 14.65 3.98 -22.50
N VAL A 225 15.63 4.79 -22.10
CA VAL A 225 16.71 4.34 -21.20
C VAL A 225 16.14 3.89 -19.85
N ALA A 226 15.29 4.70 -19.20
CA ALA A 226 14.71 4.36 -17.91
C ALA A 226 13.84 3.08 -17.98
N GLU A 227 12.98 2.96 -19.00
CA GLU A 227 12.14 1.77 -19.19
C GLU A 227 12.99 0.51 -19.52
N SER A 228 14.11 0.68 -20.22
CA SER A 228 15.04 -0.43 -20.49
C SER A 228 15.77 -0.90 -19.23
N ILE A 229 16.16 0.02 -18.34
CA ILE A 229 16.71 -0.33 -17.02
C ILE A 229 15.69 -1.16 -16.22
N ARG A 230 14.43 -0.75 -16.23
CA ARG A 230 13.35 -1.47 -15.56
C ARG A 230 13.08 -2.84 -16.21
N ALA A 231 13.04 -2.93 -17.53
CA ALA A 231 12.87 -4.21 -18.23
C ALA A 231 14.03 -5.19 -17.96
N ALA A 232 15.24 -4.68 -17.69
CA ALA A 232 16.39 -5.49 -17.33
C ALA A 232 16.23 -6.23 -15.99
N GLU A 233 15.24 -5.90 -15.16
CA GLU A 233 14.95 -6.59 -13.91
C GLU A 233 14.65 -8.09 -14.14
N SER A 234 14.06 -8.46 -15.27
CA SER A 234 13.84 -9.86 -15.66
C SER A 234 15.13 -10.65 -15.95
N LEU A 235 16.27 -9.97 -16.10
CA LEU A 235 17.57 -10.57 -16.39
C LEU A 235 18.48 -10.71 -15.16
N VAL A 236 18.03 -10.21 -14.01
CA VAL A 236 18.85 -10.15 -12.76
C VAL A 236 19.26 -11.54 -12.28
N ASP A 237 18.37 -12.52 -12.37
CA ASP A 237 18.65 -13.91 -11.97
C ASP A 237 19.13 -14.78 -13.13
N GLY A 238 19.39 -14.17 -14.30
CA GLY A 238 19.80 -14.89 -15.51
C GLY A 238 21.30 -15.16 -15.61
N ALA A 239 21.70 -15.95 -16.59
CA ALA A 239 23.10 -16.32 -16.84
C ALA A 239 24.00 -15.11 -17.15
N GLU A 240 23.44 -14.00 -17.63
CA GLU A 240 24.16 -12.76 -17.95
C GLU A 240 24.02 -11.67 -16.87
N SER A 241 23.57 -12.03 -15.67
CA SER A 241 23.32 -11.12 -14.53
C SER A 241 24.49 -10.15 -14.29
N GLU A 242 25.72 -10.64 -14.31
CA GLU A 242 26.92 -9.81 -14.08
C GLU A 242 27.05 -8.72 -15.13
N LYS A 243 26.86 -9.07 -16.40
CA LYS A 243 26.92 -8.11 -17.50
C LYS A 243 25.78 -7.08 -17.43
N VAL A 244 24.59 -7.50 -17.00
CA VAL A 244 23.47 -6.58 -16.74
C VAL A 244 23.85 -5.58 -15.65
N PHE A 245 24.41 -6.05 -14.55
CA PHE A 245 24.89 -5.19 -13.46
C PHE A 245 25.90 -4.16 -13.95
N GLU A 246 26.93 -4.60 -14.69
CA GLU A 246 27.93 -3.71 -15.27
C GLU A 246 27.31 -2.64 -16.17
N LEU A 247 26.39 -3.02 -17.07
CA LEU A 247 25.68 -2.09 -17.94
C LEU A 247 24.89 -1.04 -17.15
N LEU A 248 24.14 -1.45 -16.12
CA LEU A 248 23.31 -0.54 -15.33
C LEU A 248 24.14 0.44 -14.50
N THR A 249 25.27 -0.01 -13.94
CA THR A 249 26.15 0.85 -13.14
C THR A 249 26.74 2.02 -13.92
N LEU A 250 26.83 1.92 -15.26
CA LEU A 250 27.27 3.04 -16.12
C LEU A 250 26.32 4.24 -16.05
N TYR A 251 25.05 4.02 -15.72
CA TYR A 251 24.03 5.07 -15.70
C TYR A 251 23.75 5.66 -14.31
N ARG A 252 24.49 5.25 -13.26
CA ARG A 252 24.34 5.76 -11.90
C ARG A 252 24.55 7.27 -11.75
N GLU A 253 25.35 7.86 -12.66
CA GLU A 253 25.64 9.29 -12.72
C GLU A 253 24.98 9.97 -13.95
N ALA A 254 23.98 9.35 -14.56
CA ALA A 254 23.28 9.91 -15.71
C ALA A 254 22.76 11.33 -15.39
N ALA A 255 22.89 12.26 -16.33
CA ALA A 255 22.42 13.63 -16.13
C ALA A 255 20.90 13.71 -15.88
N ASN A 256 20.14 12.80 -16.46
CA ASN A 256 18.70 12.73 -16.29
C ASN A 256 18.33 12.06 -14.96
N LEU A 257 17.56 12.76 -14.13
CA LEU A 257 17.15 12.31 -12.80
C LEU A 257 16.27 11.05 -12.83
N HIS A 258 15.39 10.89 -13.82
CA HIS A 258 14.55 9.69 -13.94
C HIS A 258 15.38 8.44 -14.22
N ILE A 259 16.45 8.57 -15.01
CA ILE A 259 17.38 7.46 -15.25
C ILE A 259 18.07 7.08 -13.94
N ARG A 260 18.63 8.05 -13.20
CA ARG A 260 19.29 7.75 -11.90
C ARG A 260 18.33 7.11 -10.90
N ARG A 261 17.11 7.60 -10.79
CA ARG A 261 16.07 7.03 -9.93
C ARG A 261 15.76 5.58 -10.30
N GLN A 262 15.62 5.29 -11.61
CA GLN A 262 15.37 3.92 -12.04
C GLN A 262 16.58 3.02 -11.79
N VAL A 263 17.80 3.52 -11.99
CA VAL A 263 19.03 2.78 -11.61
C VAL A 263 19.04 2.47 -10.13
N ALA A 264 18.71 3.44 -9.26
CA ALA A 264 18.66 3.23 -7.83
C ALA A 264 17.65 2.15 -7.41
N ALA A 265 16.48 2.13 -8.05
CA ALA A 265 15.46 1.11 -7.81
C ALA A 265 15.92 -0.30 -8.25
N THR A 266 16.48 -0.40 -9.45
CA THR A 266 16.80 -1.69 -10.10
C THR A 266 18.11 -2.29 -9.56
N LEU A 267 19.14 -1.48 -9.29
CA LEU A 267 20.43 -2.00 -8.78
C LEU A 267 20.29 -2.76 -7.48
N GLY A 268 19.36 -2.38 -6.61
CA GLY A 268 19.12 -3.06 -5.34
C GLY A 268 18.81 -4.56 -5.49
N LEU A 269 18.22 -4.98 -6.59
CA LEU A 269 17.92 -6.38 -6.87
C LEU A 269 19.18 -7.27 -6.97
N PHE A 270 20.34 -6.68 -7.19
CA PHE A 270 21.62 -7.40 -7.19
C PHE A 270 22.21 -7.60 -5.78
N GLY A 271 21.48 -7.23 -4.74
CA GLY A 271 21.84 -7.50 -3.36
C GLY A 271 23.06 -6.73 -2.87
N GLU A 272 23.88 -7.38 -2.04
CA GLU A 272 24.99 -6.73 -1.32
C GLU A 272 26.00 -6.06 -2.25
N LYS A 273 26.26 -6.62 -3.45
CA LYS A 273 27.20 -6.02 -4.42
C LYS A 273 26.75 -4.63 -4.94
N ALA A 274 25.46 -4.32 -4.88
CA ALA A 274 24.94 -3.02 -5.27
C ALA A 274 25.15 -1.94 -4.21
N VAL A 275 25.36 -2.32 -2.94
CA VAL A 275 25.45 -1.40 -1.80
C VAL A 275 26.45 -0.27 -1.99
N PRO A 276 27.71 -0.49 -2.46
CA PRO A 276 28.66 0.61 -2.67
C PRO A 276 28.16 1.66 -3.66
N PHE A 277 27.55 1.21 -4.77
CA PHE A 277 27.03 2.07 -5.83
C PHE A 277 25.79 2.85 -5.35
N LEU A 278 24.88 2.19 -4.66
CA LEU A 278 23.70 2.83 -4.05
C LEU A 278 24.10 3.84 -3.00
N ALA A 279 25.09 3.53 -2.15
CA ALA A 279 25.60 4.47 -1.17
C ALA A 279 26.23 5.72 -1.81
N GLU A 280 26.92 5.56 -2.94
CA GLU A 280 27.44 6.68 -3.73
C GLU A 280 26.29 7.52 -4.31
N MET A 281 25.30 6.88 -4.95
CA MET A 281 24.16 7.55 -5.57
C MET A 281 23.37 8.39 -4.57
N VAL A 282 23.02 7.82 -3.41
CA VAL A 282 22.23 8.54 -2.40
C VAL A 282 23.02 9.67 -1.73
N LYS A 283 24.36 9.60 -1.67
CA LYS A 283 25.21 10.72 -1.23
C LYS A 283 25.23 11.86 -2.25
N ASN A 284 25.32 11.52 -3.53
CA ASN A 284 25.36 12.51 -4.61
C ASN A 284 24.00 13.19 -4.81
N ASP A 285 22.90 12.46 -4.62
CA ASP A 285 21.53 12.93 -4.76
C ASP A 285 20.84 13.18 -3.39
N GLU A 286 21.57 13.58 -2.34
CA GLU A 286 21.05 13.72 -0.96
C GLU A 286 19.79 14.63 -0.86
N LYS A 287 19.64 15.58 -1.77
CA LYS A 287 18.48 16.47 -1.84
C LYS A 287 17.28 15.81 -2.50
N ASP A 288 17.46 14.74 -3.25
CA ASP A 288 16.39 13.98 -3.89
C ASP A 288 15.98 12.80 -3.01
N LEU A 289 15.01 13.03 -2.15
CA LEU A 289 14.50 12.00 -1.23
C LEU A 289 14.01 10.76 -1.98
N LEU A 290 13.49 10.92 -3.19
CA LEU A 290 12.95 9.80 -3.96
C LEU A 290 14.05 8.83 -4.43
N THR A 291 15.24 9.32 -4.78
CA THR A 291 16.39 8.42 -5.06
C THR A 291 16.74 7.56 -3.84
N GLY A 292 16.71 8.14 -2.62
CA GLY A 292 16.91 7.41 -1.38
C GLY A 292 15.84 6.35 -1.13
N ASP A 293 14.57 6.70 -1.27
CA ASP A 293 13.44 5.79 -1.09
C ASP A 293 13.49 4.62 -2.08
N LEU A 294 13.83 4.89 -3.34
CA LEU A 294 13.96 3.88 -4.39
C LEU A 294 15.14 2.94 -4.13
N ALA A 295 16.28 3.46 -3.66
CA ALA A 295 17.43 2.64 -3.29
C ALA A 295 17.08 1.68 -2.13
N VAL A 296 16.36 2.15 -1.12
CA VAL A 296 15.89 1.31 0.00
C VAL A 296 14.88 0.27 -0.49
N SER A 297 13.91 0.68 -1.32
CA SER A 297 12.87 -0.21 -1.83
C SER A 297 13.44 -1.34 -2.70
N GLY A 298 14.43 -1.05 -3.54
CA GLY A 298 15.07 -2.05 -4.39
C GLY A 298 15.99 -3.02 -3.63
N LEU A 299 16.55 -2.59 -2.49
CA LEU A 299 17.60 -3.32 -1.75
C LEU A 299 17.05 -4.24 -0.63
N SER A 300 15.85 -4.77 -0.81
CA SER A 300 15.20 -5.60 0.22
C SER A 300 16.12 -6.73 0.73
N GLY A 301 16.33 -6.75 2.04
CA GLY A 301 17.18 -7.73 2.70
C GLY A 301 18.62 -7.28 2.98
N HIS A 302 19.07 -6.15 2.42
CA HIS A 302 20.43 -5.64 2.57
C HIS A 302 20.48 -4.21 3.14
N GLU A 303 19.41 -3.75 3.78
CA GLU A 303 19.28 -2.38 4.31
C GLU A 303 20.33 -2.08 5.38
N LEU A 304 20.73 -3.08 6.18
CA LEU A 304 21.78 -2.90 7.17
C LEU A 304 23.15 -2.64 6.53
N ALA A 305 23.43 -3.29 5.39
CA ALA A 305 24.66 -3.06 4.65
C ALA A 305 24.70 -1.62 4.08
N LEU A 306 23.59 -1.13 3.53
CA LEU A 306 23.48 0.27 3.09
C LEU A 306 23.63 1.24 4.28
N PHE A 307 22.99 0.94 5.41
CA PHE A 307 23.13 1.74 6.64
C PHE A 307 24.60 1.90 7.06
N LYS A 308 25.39 0.81 7.03
CA LYS A 308 26.83 0.81 7.33
C LYS A 308 27.65 1.65 6.34
N ALA A 309 27.27 1.65 5.06
CA ALA A 309 27.99 2.36 4.01
C ALA A 309 27.73 3.88 4.00
N LEU A 310 26.73 4.37 4.75
CA LEU A 310 26.36 5.77 4.82
C LEU A 310 27.00 6.49 6.01
N PRO A 311 27.39 7.78 5.87
CA PRO A 311 27.88 8.59 6.99
C PRO A 311 26.88 8.66 8.15
N PRO A 312 27.32 8.78 9.40
CA PRO A 312 26.45 8.82 10.60
C PRO A 312 25.37 9.91 10.56
N THR A 313 25.63 11.00 9.83
CA THR A 313 24.73 12.15 9.71
C THR A 313 23.77 12.09 8.51
N HIS A 314 23.91 11.10 7.64
CA HIS A 314 23.12 10.99 6.42
C HIS A 314 21.61 10.84 6.70
N ASN A 315 20.78 11.61 5.99
CA ASN A 315 19.33 11.65 6.24
C ASN A 315 18.63 10.31 6.05
N LEU A 316 19.10 9.47 5.11
CA LEU A 316 18.54 8.15 4.82
C LEU A 316 18.72 7.14 5.96
N ARG A 317 19.64 7.38 6.91
CA ARG A 317 19.82 6.45 8.05
C ARG A 317 18.57 6.31 8.91
N ALA A 318 17.77 7.37 9.08
CA ALA A 318 16.53 7.28 9.85
C ALA A 318 15.46 6.41 9.17
N PRO A 319 15.12 6.57 7.89
CA PRO A 319 14.27 5.64 7.16
C PRO A 319 14.78 4.19 7.16
N LEU A 320 16.10 3.97 7.03
CA LEU A 320 16.69 2.62 7.11
C LEU A 320 16.48 1.99 8.48
N ILE A 321 16.64 2.74 9.58
CA ILE A 321 16.33 2.27 10.92
C ILE A 321 14.85 1.85 11.02
N GLU A 322 13.93 2.68 10.53
CA GLU A 322 12.50 2.35 10.53
C GLU A 322 12.21 1.06 9.74
N THR A 323 12.85 0.86 8.59
CA THR A 323 12.72 -0.35 7.77
C THR A 323 13.25 -1.58 8.48
N LEU A 324 14.45 -1.51 9.08
CA LEU A 324 15.05 -2.60 9.85
C LEU A 324 14.20 -2.99 11.08
N VAL A 325 13.68 -2.00 11.81
CA VAL A 325 12.77 -2.25 12.93
C VAL A 325 11.48 -2.92 12.47
N ARG A 326 10.93 -2.50 11.31
CA ARG A 326 9.73 -3.09 10.73
C ARG A 326 9.95 -4.55 10.31
N ARG A 327 11.11 -4.84 9.72
CA ARG A 327 11.50 -6.20 9.31
C ARG A 327 11.69 -7.15 10.49
N ASN A 328 12.11 -6.64 11.64
CA ASN A 328 12.19 -7.36 12.91
C ASN A 328 13.16 -8.56 12.93
N ASP A 329 14.26 -8.50 12.20
CA ASP A 329 15.34 -9.46 12.38
C ASP A 329 16.15 -9.13 13.63
N ARG A 330 16.14 -10.03 14.62
CA ARG A 330 16.78 -9.80 15.93
C ARG A 330 18.30 -9.64 15.85
N ASN A 331 18.95 -10.29 14.91
CA ASN A 331 20.41 -10.21 14.76
C ASN A 331 20.79 -8.87 14.16
N GLU A 332 20.08 -8.45 13.11
CA GLU A 332 20.28 -7.13 12.48
C GLU A 332 19.97 -5.98 13.44
N LEU A 333 18.91 -6.08 14.23
CA LEU A 333 18.57 -5.04 15.22
C LEU A 333 19.61 -4.93 16.33
N ARG A 334 20.19 -6.06 16.78
CA ARG A 334 21.29 -6.05 17.75
C ARG A 334 22.55 -5.43 17.16
N GLU A 335 22.88 -5.75 15.92
CA GLU A 335 24.01 -5.17 15.22
C GLU A 335 23.79 -3.68 14.96
N LEU A 336 22.60 -3.29 14.50
CA LEU A 336 22.20 -1.89 14.31
C LEU A 336 22.39 -1.07 15.59
N ALA A 337 21.94 -1.58 16.74
CA ALA A 337 22.09 -0.88 18.02
C ALA A 337 23.56 -0.61 18.36
N GLY A 338 24.47 -1.52 18.01
CA GLY A 338 25.92 -1.35 18.19
C GLY A 338 26.56 -0.38 17.19
N LEU A 339 25.88 -0.05 16.09
CA LEU A 339 26.36 0.87 15.05
C LEU A 339 25.86 2.31 15.19
N LEU A 340 24.99 2.57 16.15
CA LEU A 340 24.45 3.92 16.36
C LEU A 340 25.48 4.80 17.09
N GLU A 341 25.82 5.95 16.48
CA GLU A 341 26.82 6.87 16.98
C GLU A 341 26.25 8.25 17.30
N THR A 342 25.03 8.56 16.85
CA THR A 342 24.47 9.90 16.94
C THR A 342 23.18 9.94 17.75
N PRO A 343 22.90 11.05 18.46
CA PRO A 343 21.61 11.25 19.14
C PRO A 343 20.41 11.10 18.20
N LYS A 344 20.56 11.54 16.93
CA LYS A 344 19.51 11.39 15.88
C LYS A 344 19.26 9.92 15.53
N GLY A 345 20.30 9.10 15.41
CA GLY A 345 20.19 7.67 15.15
C GLY A 345 19.48 6.92 16.27
N TYR A 346 19.90 7.13 17.51
CA TYR A 346 19.21 6.58 18.68
C TYR A 346 17.77 7.06 18.80
N GLY A 347 17.50 8.34 18.50
CA GLY A 347 16.15 8.90 18.49
C GLY A 347 15.27 8.26 17.44
N ALA A 348 15.80 7.98 16.25
CA ALA A 348 15.05 7.28 15.18
C ALA A 348 14.70 5.84 15.59
N LEU A 349 15.65 5.08 16.15
CA LEU A 349 15.40 3.74 16.68
C LEU A 349 14.34 3.77 17.79
N ALA A 350 14.47 4.71 18.71
CA ALA A 350 13.53 4.87 19.83
C ALA A 350 12.11 5.20 19.36
N LYS A 351 11.99 6.11 18.40
CA LYS A 351 10.70 6.44 17.78
C LYS A 351 10.07 5.22 17.10
N ALA A 352 10.85 4.52 16.29
CA ALA A 352 10.37 3.33 15.58
C ALA A 352 9.99 2.19 16.54
N ALA A 353 10.79 1.93 17.57
CA ALA A 353 10.52 0.92 18.58
C ALA A 353 9.19 1.15 19.29
N VAL A 354 8.90 2.38 19.69
CA VAL A 354 7.63 2.72 20.36
C VAL A 354 6.46 2.72 19.37
N ALA A 355 6.61 3.38 18.21
CA ALA A 355 5.53 3.45 17.21
C ALA A 355 5.09 2.07 16.70
N MET A 356 6.04 1.12 16.60
CA MET A 356 5.79 -0.25 16.15
C MET A 356 5.64 -1.25 17.32
N ARG A 357 5.58 -0.75 18.57
CA ARG A 357 5.42 -1.54 19.80
C ARG A 357 6.48 -2.64 19.98
N ARG A 358 7.73 -2.35 19.64
CA ARG A 358 8.88 -3.26 19.78
C ARG A 358 9.41 -3.24 21.21
N THR A 359 8.86 -4.11 22.05
CA THR A 359 9.12 -4.12 23.49
C THR A 359 10.60 -4.46 23.82
N ASP A 360 11.23 -5.36 23.07
CA ASP A 360 12.62 -5.75 23.34
C ASP A 360 13.60 -4.62 23.00
N GLU A 361 13.41 -3.93 21.88
CA GLU A 361 14.20 -2.76 21.50
C GLU A 361 13.98 -1.61 22.48
N ALA A 362 12.74 -1.41 22.94
CA ALA A 362 12.44 -0.41 23.95
C ALA A 362 13.16 -0.72 25.28
N LYS A 363 13.23 -1.99 25.70
CA LYS A 363 13.98 -2.41 26.90
C LYS A 363 15.48 -2.13 26.75
N VAL A 364 16.07 -2.43 25.59
CA VAL A 364 17.48 -2.11 25.31
C VAL A 364 17.72 -0.62 25.41
N LEU A 365 16.85 0.20 24.82
CA LEU A 365 16.95 1.67 24.88
C LEU A 365 16.80 2.20 26.32
N LEU A 366 15.90 1.64 27.12
CA LEU A 366 15.78 1.97 28.55
C LEU A 366 17.06 1.60 29.34
N SER A 367 17.69 0.49 29.00
CA SER A 367 18.99 0.10 29.62
C SER A 367 20.10 1.09 29.26
N ILE A 368 20.17 1.53 27.99
CA ILE A 368 21.12 2.56 27.53
C ILE A 368 20.85 3.90 28.25
N LEU A 369 19.59 4.29 28.43
CA LEU A 369 19.23 5.49 29.18
C LEU A 369 19.71 5.44 30.64
N ALA A 370 19.64 4.27 31.26
CA ALA A 370 20.03 4.07 32.66
C ALA A 370 21.56 3.97 32.88
N ASP A 371 22.32 3.62 31.82
CA ASP A 371 23.78 3.42 31.93
C ASP A 371 24.50 4.77 32.18
N PRO A 372 25.22 4.94 33.29
CA PRO A 372 25.97 6.16 33.57
C PRO A 372 27.01 6.55 32.51
N ALA A 373 27.54 5.58 31.75
CA ALA A 373 28.53 5.81 30.70
C ALA A 373 27.93 6.41 29.41
N THR A 374 26.59 6.39 29.23
CA THR A 374 25.97 6.93 28.03
C THR A 374 26.10 8.47 27.99
N ASP A 375 26.41 9.00 26.82
CA ASP A 375 26.47 10.45 26.58
C ASP A 375 25.13 11.15 26.80
N ALA A 376 25.14 12.35 27.41
CA ALA A 376 23.92 13.07 27.75
C ALA A 376 23.07 13.47 26.53
N LYS A 377 23.70 13.74 25.36
CA LYS A 377 22.98 14.07 24.12
C LYS A 377 22.31 12.82 23.53
N ILE A 378 22.96 11.66 23.63
CA ILE A 378 22.36 10.38 23.23
C ILE A 378 21.14 10.08 24.08
N ARG A 379 21.22 10.25 25.41
CA ARG A 379 20.04 10.09 26.28
C ARG A 379 18.90 11.02 25.88
N ALA A 380 19.19 12.29 25.66
CA ALA A 380 18.19 13.26 25.20
C ALA A 380 17.54 12.81 23.88
N GLY A 381 18.35 12.33 22.93
CA GLY A 381 17.87 11.79 21.64
C GLY A 381 16.93 10.59 21.82
N ILE A 382 17.27 9.63 22.69
CA ILE A 382 16.44 8.47 23.00
C ILE A 382 15.11 8.91 23.63
N VAL A 383 15.14 9.79 24.64
CA VAL A 383 13.94 10.30 25.31
C VAL A 383 13.01 10.98 24.30
N ASP A 384 13.55 11.86 23.47
CA ASP A 384 12.76 12.56 22.44
C ASP A 384 12.18 11.60 21.41
N GLY A 385 12.94 10.57 21.02
CA GLY A 385 12.49 9.53 20.11
C GLY A 385 11.36 8.68 20.71
N LEU A 386 11.50 8.18 21.92
CA LEU A 386 10.47 7.41 22.63
C LEU A 386 9.16 8.22 22.73
N LEU A 387 9.25 9.47 23.17
CA LEU A 387 8.08 10.37 23.26
C LEU A 387 7.47 10.66 21.89
N ALA A 388 8.29 10.82 20.84
CA ALA A 388 7.80 11.04 19.48
C ALA A 388 7.05 9.82 18.93
N GLY A 389 7.51 8.60 19.24
CA GLY A 389 6.83 7.36 18.87
C GLY A 389 5.47 7.18 19.54
N GLY A 390 5.30 7.71 20.76
CA GLY A 390 4.05 7.64 21.51
C GLY A 390 3.07 8.80 21.27
N LYS A 391 3.34 9.70 20.31
CA LYS A 391 2.47 10.88 20.05
C LYS A 391 1.13 10.56 19.39
N ASP A 392 0.96 9.35 18.86
CA ASP A 392 -0.34 8.95 18.31
C ASP A 392 -1.39 8.96 19.42
N LYS A 393 -2.52 9.64 19.19
CA LYS A 393 -3.66 9.68 20.14
C LYS A 393 -4.20 8.30 20.47
N LYS A 394 -3.91 7.29 19.65
CA LYS A 394 -4.30 5.89 19.83
C LYS A 394 -3.19 5.04 20.44
N PHE A 395 -2.06 5.64 20.81
CA PHE A 395 -0.94 4.90 21.40
C PHE A 395 -1.36 4.29 22.74
N LYS A 396 -1.05 3.00 22.92
CA LYS A 396 -1.25 2.27 24.17
C LYS A 396 0.08 2.01 24.85
N PRO A 397 0.17 2.10 26.18
CA PRO A 397 1.39 1.77 26.90
C PRO A 397 1.90 0.37 26.56
N MET A 398 3.22 0.25 26.45
CA MET A 398 3.89 -1.01 26.15
C MET A 398 4.16 -1.79 27.44
N PRO A 399 3.94 -3.12 27.50
CA PRO A 399 4.19 -3.89 28.70
C PRO A 399 5.70 -4.01 28.97
N VAL A 400 6.11 -3.73 30.21
CA VAL A 400 7.48 -3.95 30.71
C VAL A 400 7.40 -4.65 32.07
N LYS A 401 8.44 -5.42 32.40
CA LYS A 401 8.47 -6.15 33.69
C LYS A 401 8.59 -5.20 34.87
N GLU A 402 9.35 -4.13 34.71
CA GLU A 402 9.61 -3.13 35.75
C GLU A 402 10.02 -1.80 35.12
N LEU A 403 9.90 -0.73 35.87
CA LEU A 403 10.33 0.62 35.48
C LEU A 403 11.65 1.03 36.14
N ALA A 404 12.38 0.12 36.80
CA ALA A 404 13.64 0.43 37.50
C ALA A 404 14.68 1.11 36.58
N ALA A 405 14.76 0.69 35.33
CA ALA A 405 15.64 1.34 34.34
C ALA A 405 15.21 2.81 34.07
N LEU A 406 13.92 3.11 34.08
CA LEU A 406 13.42 4.46 33.90
C LEU A 406 13.68 5.33 35.13
N ASP A 407 13.52 4.79 36.34
CA ASP A 407 13.86 5.48 37.59
C ASP A 407 15.35 5.79 37.70
N ALA A 408 16.19 4.85 37.22
CA ALA A 408 17.63 5.07 37.11
C ALA A 408 17.97 6.14 36.05
N ALA A 409 17.34 6.08 34.91
CA ALA A 409 17.50 7.04 33.81
C ALA A 409 17.12 8.47 34.22
N ALA A 410 16.04 8.62 35.00
CA ALA A 410 15.56 9.91 35.48
C ALA A 410 16.60 10.70 36.31
N LYS A 411 17.61 10.01 36.85
CA LYS A 411 18.69 10.60 37.64
C LYS A 411 19.93 10.96 36.80
N GLN A 412 19.94 10.62 35.51
CA GLN A 412 21.09 10.79 34.65
C GLN A 412 21.07 12.15 33.91
N PRO A 413 22.26 12.76 33.65
CA PRO A 413 22.35 13.96 32.81
C PRO A 413 21.75 13.69 31.42
N GLY A 414 21.04 14.69 30.86
CA GLY A 414 20.42 14.59 29.53
C GLY A 414 18.98 14.07 29.55
N VAL A 415 18.47 13.63 30.68
CA VAL A 415 17.06 13.31 30.89
C VAL A 415 16.38 14.49 31.60
N ASP A 416 15.49 15.18 30.88
CA ASP A 416 14.71 16.27 31.43
C ASP A 416 13.65 15.75 32.41
N ALA A 417 13.64 16.23 33.65
CA ALA A 417 12.69 15.81 34.69
C ALA A 417 11.21 16.00 34.26
N ALA A 418 10.91 17.02 33.43
CA ALA A 418 9.57 17.24 32.90
C ALA A 418 9.12 16.16 31.92
N LYS A 419 10.05 15.44 31.29
CA LYS A 419 9.78 14.37 30.34
C LYS A 419 9.65 12.98 30.99
N VAL A 420 10.07 12.80 32.24
CA VAL A 420 10.06 11.49 32.94
C VAL A 420 8.64 10.94 33.08
N LYS A 421 7.68 11.77 33.53
CA LYS A 421 6.28 11.34 33.68
C LYS A 421 5.63 10.99 32.33
N PRO A 422 5.74 11.80 31.26
CA PRO A 422 5.29 11.41 29.92
C PRO A 422 5.98 10.14 29.41
N LEU A 423 7.27 9.96 29.68
CA LEU A 423 8.01 8.78 29.27
C LEU A 423 7.51 7.52 29.99
N ALA A 424 7.28 7.61 31.30
CA ALA A 424 6.70 6.51 32.08
C ALA A 424 5.33 6.10 31.58
N ALA A 425 4.53 7.05 31.10
CA ALA A 425 3.19 6.78 30.55
C ALA A 425 3.22 5.97 29.22
N LEU A 426 4.37 5.85 28.57
CA LEU A 426 4.53 4.97 27.40
C LEU A 426 4.60 3.49 27.77
N PHE A 427 4.76 3.16 29.06
CA PHE A 427 4.95 1.81 29.53
C PHE A 427 3.94 1.48 30.63
N VAL A 428 3.57 0.22 30.72
CA VAL A 428 2.77 -0.34 31.81
C VAL A 428 3.53 -1.50 32.42
N VAL A 429 3.65 -1.48 33.75
CA VAL A 429 4.22 -2.63 34.47
C VAL A 429 3.18 -3.74 34.43
N GLY A 430 3.43 -4.74 33.58
CA GLY A 430 2.65 -5.97 33.51
C GLY A 430 3.46 -7.11 34.10
N THR A 431 2.81 -8.01 34.82
CA THR A 431 3.43 -9.30 35.12
C THR A 431 3.77 -9.95 33.79
N GLY A 432 5.06 -10.04 33.47
CA GLY A 432 5.55 -10.52 32.17
C GLY A 432 5.21 -11.98 31.92
N GLU A 433 3.96 -12.27 31.77
CA GLU A 433 3.41 -13.49 31.20
C GLU A 433 3.29 -13.33 29.67
N GLU A 434 4.41 -12.96 29.03
CA GLU A 434 4.54 -13.29 27.63
C GLU A 434 4.57 -14.81 27.50
N ALA A 435 3.58 -15.34 26.79
CA ALA A 435 3.56 -16.69 26.24
C ALA A 435 3.20 -17.86 27.17
N VAL A 436 2.59 -17.69 28.31
CA VAL A 436 1.94 -18.82 28.99
C VAL A 436 0.80 -19.39 28.13
N PHE A 437 0.16 -18.56 27.31
CA PHE A 437 -1.00 -18.94 26.51
C PHE A 437 -0.67 -19.69 25.22
N LEU A 438 0.57 -19.59 24.71
CA LEU A 438 1.07 -20.38 23.58
C LEU A 438 2.11 -21.42 24.05
N ALA A 439 1.90 -22.01 25.21
CA ALA A 439 2.88 -22.88 25.88
C ALA A 439 3.08 -24.23 25.15
N THR A 440 2.08 -24.71 24.44
CA THR A 440 2.13 -26.01 23.74
C THR A 440 2.48 -25.86 22.27
N ALA A 441 3.02 -26.94 21.67
CA ALA A 441 3.26 -27.00 20.24
C ALA A 441 1.94 -26.84 19.44
N GLU A 442 0.84 -27.34 19.97
CA GLU A 442 -0.50 -27.22 19.39
C GLU A 442 -0.96 -25.76 19.38
N HIS A 443 -0.86 -25.02 20.48
CA HIS A 443 -1.22 -23.61 20.53
C HIS A 443 -0.38 -22.76 19.56
N LYS A 444 0.91 -23.09 19.38
CA LYS A 444 1.78 -22.39 18.41
C LYS A 444 1.37 -22.69 16.97
N ARG A 445 0.97 -23.93 16.68
CA ARG A 445 0.43 -24.33 15.38
C ARG A 445 -0.87 -23.56 15.09
N GLN A 446 -1.81 -23.63 16.02
CA GLN A 446 -3.10 -22.94 15.95
C GLN A 446 -2.93 -21.42 15.75
N PHE A 447 -1.97 -20.79 16.45
CA PHE A 447 -1.66 -19.38 16.27
C PHE A 447 -1.18 -19.07 14.84
N LYS A 448 -0.30 -19.91 14.28
CA LYS A 448 0.24 -19.72 12.92
C LYS A 448 -0.83 -19.95 11.84
N GLU A 449 -1.68 -20.95 12.00
CA GLU A 449 -2.82 -21.20 11.11
C GLU A 449 -3.83 -20.04 11.18
N GLY A 450 -4.12 -19.56 12.40
CA GLY A 450 -5.00 -18.42 12.62
C GLY A 450 -4.49 -17.11 12.03
N GLU A 451 -3.18 -16.91 11.92
CA GLU A 451 -2.60 -15.75 11.23
C GLU A 451 -2.99 -15.71 9.76
N ALA A 452 -2.84 -16.83 9.06
CA ALA A 452 -3.21 -16.92 7.64
C ALA A 452 -4.71 -16.68 7.42
N LEU A 453 -5.56 -17.25 8.28
CA LEU A 453 -7.01 -17.08 8.24
C LEU A 453 -7.43 -15.63 8.56
N TYR A 454 -6.77 -15.00 9.53
CA TYR A 454 -6.98 -13.59 9.85
C TYR A 454 -6.67 -12.69 8.66
N GLN A 455 -5.57 -12.93 7.97
CA GLN A 455 -5.17 -12.13 6.80
C GLN A 455 -6.20 -12.24 5.67
N GLN A 456 -6.83 -13.40 5.49
CA GLN A 456 -7.85 -13.61 4.46
C GLN A 456 -9.22 -13.03 4.84
N THR A 457 -9.59 -13.07 6.11
CA THR A 457 -10.98 -12.82 6.55
C THR A 457 -11.16 -11.50 7.29
N CYS A 458 -10.24 -11.13 8.19
CA CYS A 458 -10.42 -10.03 9.15
C CYS A 458 -9.60 -8.79 8.82
N MET A 459 -8.42 -8.98 8.18
CA MET A 459 -7.43 -7.92 7.95
C MET A 459 -7.99 -6.75 7.13
N ALA A 460 -8.92 -6.99 6.22
CA ALA A 460 -9.52 -5.95 5.38
C ALA A 460 -10.16 -4.82 6.20
N CYS A 461 -10.77 -5.16 7.35
CA CYS A 461 -11.40 -4.18 8.24
C CYS A 461 -10.53 -3.83 9.44
N HIS A 462 -9.85 -4.83 10.05
CA HIS A 462 -9.10 -4.66 11.29
C HIS A 462 -7.62 -4.38 11.10
N GLN A 463 -7.13 -4.35 9.85
CA GLN A 463 -5.75 -4.12 9.43
C GLN A 463 -4.76 -5.17 9.95
N ILE A 464 -3.62 -5.30 9.28
CA ILE A 464 -2.58 -6.30 9.62
C ILE A 464 -2.06 -6.17 11.06
N HIS A 465 -2.15 -4.97 11.64
CA HIS A 465 -1.69 -4.68 13.01
C HIS A 465 -2.81 -4.70 14.05
N GLY A 466 -4.03 -5.14 13.69
CA GLY A 466 -5.17 -5.21 14.59
C GLY A 466 -5.64 -3.85 15.16
N ASN A 467 -5.20 -2.73 14.58
CA ASN A 467 -5.53 -1.38 15.07
C ASN A 467 -6.91 -0.89 14.61
N GLY A 468 -7.59 -1.67 13.78
CA GLY A 468 -8.81 -1.23 13.13
C GLY A 468 -8.55 -0.13 12.10
N GLN A 469 -9.58 0.28 11.41
CA GLN A 469 -9.52 1.35 10.42
C GLN A 469 -10.70 2.29 10.62
N GLN A 470 -10.41 3.59 10.58
CA GLN A 470 -11.46 4.61 10.63
C GLN A 470 -12.49 4.38 9.51
N TYR A 471 -13.75 4.51 9.84
CA TYR A 471 -14.93 4.24 9.00
C TYR A 471 -15.16 2.75 8.70
N LEU A 472 -14.36 1.82 9.24
CA LEU A 472 -14.55 0.38 9.04
C LEU A 472 -14.74 -0.39 10.33
N ALA A 473 -13.72 -0.45 11.19
CA ALA A 473 -13.75 -1.31 12.37
C ALA A 473 -12.93 -0.76 13.54
N PRO A 474 -13.30 -1.05 14.79
CA PRO A 474 -12.53 -0.67 15.97
C PRO A 474 -11.27 -1.55 16.09
N PRO A 475 -10.29 -1.17 16.96
CA PRO A 475 -9.11 -1.97 17.20
C PRO A 475 -9.43 -3.29 17.91
N LEU A 476 -8.69 -4.35 17.52
CA LEU A 476 -8.64 -5.65 18.20
C LEU A 476 -7.46 -5.73 19.16
N ALA A 477 -6.34 -5.04 18.82
CA ALA A 477 -5.17 -4.99 19.67
C ALA A 477 -5.50 -4.32 21.00
N GLY A 478 -5.40 -5.09 22.11
CA GLY A 478 -5.71 -4.69 23.49
C GLY A 478 -7.19 -4.44 23.78
N SER A 479 -8.10 -4.87 22.92
CA SER A 479 -9.54 -4.77 23.13
C SER A 479 -9.99 -5.70 24.25
N GLU A 480 -10.81 -5.21 25.19
CA GLU A 480 -11.44 -5.99 26.24
C GLU A 480 -12.29 -7.13 25.67
N TRP A 481 -12.97 -6.91 24.55
CA TRP A 481 -13.78 -7.92 23.86
C TRP A 481 -12.95 -9.09 23.32
N VAL A 482 -11.65 -8.88 23.11
CA VAL A 482 -10.70 -9.91 22.69
C VAL A 482 -10.04 -10.59 23.88
N LEU A 483 -9.70 -9.84 24.93
CA LEU A 483 -8.82 -10.29 25.99
C LEU A 483 -9.55 -10.89 27.20
N GLU A 484 -10.77 -10.39 27.51
CA GLU A 484 -11.45 -10.78 28.74
C GLU A 484 -12.26 -12.08 28.56
N SER A 485 -13.39 -12.03 27.88
CA SER A 485 -14.30 -13.19 27.80
C SER A 485 -14.14 -13.96 26.50
N GLU A 486 -13.74 -15.24 26.58
CA GLU A 486 -13.72 -16.16 25.46
C GLU A 486 -15.11 -16.29 24.81
N GLN A 487 -16.15 -16.40 25.64
CA GLN A 487 -17.52 -16.58 25.16
C GLN A 487 -18.04 -15.37 24.40
N GLN A 488 -17.72 -14.15 24.86
CA GLN A 488 -18.07 -12.93 24.13
C GLN A 488 -17.35 -12.84 22.80
N LEU A 489 -16.06 -13.17 22.76
CA LEU A 489 -15.30 -13.21 21.50
C LEU A 489 -15.89 -14.22 20.52
N ILE A 490 -16.21 -15.43 20.98
CA ILE A 490 -16.84 -16.45 20.14
C ILE A 490 -18.17 -15.93 19.58
N ALA A 491 -19.01 -15.33 20.43
CA ALA A 491 -20.30 -14.76 20.02
C ALA A 491 -20.14 -13.66 18.95
N ILE A 492 -19.15 -12.78 19.12
CA ILE A 492 -18.85 -11.72 18.14
C ILE A 492 -18.40 -12.31 16.82
N VAL A 493 -17.48 -13.28 16.84
CA VAL A 493 -16.94 -13.85 15.61
C VAL A 493 -17.95 -14.74 14.90
N VAL A 494 -18.71 -15.54 15.64
CA VAL A 494 -19.68 -16.47 15.06
C VAL A 494 -20.94 -15.76 14.56
N ASP A 495 -21.55 -14.90 15.37
CA ASP A 495 -22.85 -14.30 15.05
C ASP A 495 -22.81 -12.81 14.72
N GLY A 496 -21.65 -12.16 14.91
CA GLY A 496 -21.47 -10.75 14.61
C GLY A 496 -21.87 -9.82 15.74
N VAL A 497 -21.55 -8.53 15.56
CA VAL A 497 -21.92 -7.45 16.48
C VAL A 497 -22.44 -6.24 15.72
N MET A 498 -23.43 -5.55 16.25
CA MET A 498 -24.05 -4.38 15.63
C MET A 498 -24.25 -3.23 16.62
N GLY A 499 -24.32 -2.04 16.07
CA GLY A 499 -24.56 -0.81 16.83
C GLY A 499 -23.30 -0.24 17.49
N PRO A 500 -23.48 0.71 18.41
CA PRO A 500 -22.36 1.29 19.14
C PRO A 500 -21.65 0.24 20.00
N ILE A 501 -20.32 0.31 20.01
CA ILE A 501 -19.48 -0.55 20.84
C ILE A 501 -18.40 0.27 21.51
N GLU A 502 -18.22 0.09 22.80
CA GLU A 502 -17.13 0.69 23.55
C GLU A 502 -15.90 -0.22 23.48
N VAL A 503 -14.76 0.32 23.07
CA VAL A 503 -13.49 -0.38 23.04
C VAL A 503 -12.44 0.50 23.69
N MET A 504 -11.84 0.03 24.77
CA MET A 504 -10.80 0.74 25.53
C MET A 504 -11.24 2.15 25.98
N GLY A 505 -12.45 2.25 26.50
CA GLY A 505 -13.02 3.50 27.01
C GLY A 505 -13.43 4.51 25.93
N LYS A 506 -13.35 4.14 24.64
CA LYS A 506 -13.86 4.94 23.52
C LYS A 506 -15.09 4.26 22.92
N THR A 507 -16.20 4.98 22.85
CA THR A 507 -17.39 4.52 22.12
C THR A 507 -17.20 4.74 20.63
N TYR A 508 -17.31 3.66 19.86
CA TYR A 508 -17.31 3.66 18.42
C TYR A 508 -18.74 3.53 17.90
N THR A 509 -19.11 4.43 17.01
CA THR A 509 -20.44 4.46 16.39
C THR A 509 -20.32 4.89 14.93
N VAL A 510 -21.37 4.73 14.15
CA VAL A 510 -21.44 5.26 12.78
C VAL A 510 -21.31 6.78 12.82
N PRO A 511 -20.50 7.43 11.97
CA PRO A 511 -19.75 6.84 10.85
C PRO A 511 -18.33 6.36 11.18
N GLU A 512 -17.88 6.38 12.43
CA GLU A 512 -16.50 6.00 12.79
C GLU A 512 -16.20 4.50 12.57
N ILE A 513 -17.24 3.67 12.60
CA ILE A 513 -17.18 2.24 12.25
C ILE A 513 -18.36 1.88 11.35
N GLN A 514 -18.31 0.71 10.75
CA GLN A 514 -19.46 0.11 10.07
C GLN A 514 -20.58 -0.18 11.09
N PRO A 515 -21.85 -0.10 10.68
CA PRO A 515 -22.97 -0.32 11.59
C PRO A 515 -23.04 -1.75 12.13
N MET A 516 -22.35 -2.69 11.48
CA MET A 516 -22.37 -4.11 11.83
C MET A 516 -21.08 -4.80 11.40
N MET A 517 -20.49 -5.60 12.27
CA MET A 517 -19.54 -6.65 11.93
C MET A 517 -20.33 -7.93 11.63
N PRO A 518 -20.25 -8.50 10.42
CA PRO A 518 -20.96 -9.72 10.08
C PRO A 518 -20.41 -10.91 10.86
N GLY A 519 -21.28 -11.82 11.27
CA GLY A 519 -20.88 -13.10 11.84
C GLY A 519 -20.43 -14.10 10.77
N LEU A 520 -19.58 -15.05 11.16
CA LEU A 520 -19.00 -16.05 10.28
C LEU A 520 -19.69 -17.42 10.37
N ARG A 521 -20.80 -17.54 11.07
CA ARG A 521 -21.56 -18.80 11.29
C ARG A 521 -21.84 -19.58 10.01
N HIS A 522 -22.17 -18.87 8.95
CA HIS A 522 -22.59 -19.45 7.66
C HIS A 522 -21.50 -19.37 6.58
N ASN A 523 -20.28 -19.07 6.96
CA ASN A 523 -19.18 -19.09 6.00
C ASN A 523 -18.80 -20.58 5.72
N PRO A 524 -18.98 -21.08 4.48
CA PRO A 524 -18.73 -22.48 4.17
C PRO A 524 -17.24 -22.83 4.17
N ASP A 525 -16.37 -21.82 4.11
CA ASP A 525 -14.92 -21.98 4.06
C ASP A 525 -14.27 -21.97 5.45
N LEU A 526 -15.06 -21.89 6.54
CA LEU A 526 -14.56 -21.80 7.91
C LEU A 526 -15.29 -22.79 8.82
N ASP A 527 -14.58 -23.78 9.30
CA ASP A 527 -15.04 -24.72 10.32
C ASP A 527 -14.74 -24.23 11.75
N ASP A 528 -15.11 -25.01 12.76
CA ASP A 528 -14.92 -24.65 14.17
C ASP A 528 -13.44 -24.60 14.57
N ALA A 529 -12.59 -25.41 13.95
CA ALA A 529 -11.15 -25.42 14.19
C ALA A 529 -10.47 -24.17 13.63
N GLU A 530 -10.87 -23.76 12.42
CA GLU A 530 -10.39 -22.55 11.77
C GLU A 530 -10.83 -21.28 12.50
N LEU A 531 -12.07 -21.24 12.97
CA LEU A 531 -12.58 -20.14 13.82
C LEU A 531 -11.81 -20.06 15.14
N ALA A 532 -11.56 -21.20 15.80
CA ALA A 532 -10.76 -21.26 17.03
C ALA A 532 -9.32 -20.80 16.80
N ALA A 533 -8.70 -21.21 15.68
CA ALA A 533 -7.36 -20.80 15.31
C ALA A 533 -7.28 -19.28 15.08
N MET A 534 -8.21 -18.72 14.33
CA MET A 534 -8.27 -17.29 14.05
C MET A 534 -8.48 -16.44 15.34
N MET A 535 -9.36 -16.88 16.25
CA MET A 535 -9.55 -16.23 17.55
C MET A 535 -8.32 -16.38 18.46
N THR A 536 -7.63 -17.51 18.43
CA THR A 536 -6.37 -17.72 19.15
C THR A 536 -5.28 -16.77 18.64
N TYR A 537 -5.19 -16.55 17.32
CA TYR A 537 -4.29 -15.55 16.76
C TYR A 537 -4.63 -14.15 17.28
N VAL A 538 -5.88 -13.72 17.16
CA VAL A 538 -6.33 -12.39 17.59
C VAL A 538 -6.07 -12.17 19.09
N ARG A 539 -6.22 -13.19 19.93
CA ARG A 539 -5.97 -13.14 21.38
C ARG A 539 -4.48 -13.05 21.74
N ASN A 540 -3.57 -13.38 20.82
CA ASN A 540 -2.13 -13.46 21.12
C ASN A 540 -1.26 -12.62 20.19
N ALA A 541 -1.83 -12.00 19.14
CA ALA A 541 -1.14 -11.09 18.24
C ALA A 541 -1.04 -9.66 18.82
N TRP A 542 -0.14 -8.86 18.30
CA TRP A 542 0.00 -7.40 18.56
C TRP A 542 0.18 -7.01 20.03
N GLY A 543 0.76 -7.89 20.84
CA GLY A 543 0.90 -7.69 22.29
C GLY A 543 -0.35 -8.04 23.10
N ASN A 544 -1.36 -8.64 22.48
CA ASN A 544 -2.42 -9.34 23.17
C ASN A 544 -1.86 -10.57 23.88
N GLY A 545 -2.43 -10.95 25.02
CA GLY A 545 -2.01 -12.12 25.77
C GLY A 545 -3.19 -12.71 26.52
N ALA A 546 -3.89 -13.66 25.89
CA ALA A 546 -5.02 -14.35 26.50
C ALA A 546 -5.05 -15.82 26.07
N ALA A 547 -5.75 -16.67 26.82
CA ALA A 547 -5.82 -18.09 26.56
C ALA A 547 -6.26 -18.42 25.13
N ALA A 548 -5.68 -19.48 24.54
CA ALA A 548 -6.11 -20.00 23.25
C ALA A 548 -7.58 -20.40 23.31
N VAL A 549 -8.30 -20.16 22.22
CA VAL A 549 -9.70 -20.58 22.07
C VAL A 549 -9.74 -22.05 21.64
N THR A 550 -10.52 -22.85 22.32
CA THR A 550 -10.62 -24.28 22.00
C THR A 550 -11.69 -24.54 20.95
N VAL A 551 -11.48 -25.57 20.15
CA VAL A 551 -12.48 -26.01 19.14
C VAL A 551 -13.79 -26.38 19.81
N GLU A 552 -13.71 -27.09 20.95
CA GLU A 552 -14.87 -27.51 21.74
C GLU A 552 -15.69 -26.33 22.27
N ALA A 553 -15.05 -25.18 22.57
CA ALA A 553 -15.77 -23.98 22.99
C ALA A 553 -16.58 -23.40 21.83
N VAL A 554 -16.01 -23.35 20.64
CA VAL A 554 -16.70 -22.89 19.42
C VAL A 554 -17.86 -23.82 19.06
N THR A 555 -17.62 -25.13 19.01
CA THR A 555 -18.65 -26.14 18.71
C THR A 555 -19.80 -26.06 19.71
N ARG A 556 -19.50 -26.04 21.00
CA ARG A 556 -20.52 -25.93 22.07
C ARG A 556 -21.34 -24.65 21.92
N TYR A 557 -20.71 -23.54 21.57
CA TYR A 557 -21.42 -22.29 21.34
C TYR A 557 -22.38 -22.42 20.14
N ARG A 558 -21.92 -22.94 19.02
CA ARG A 558 -22.73 -23.10 17.79
C ARG A 558 -23.91 -24.04 17.99
N GLU A 559 -23.73 -25.11 18.79
CA GLU A 559 -24.79 -26.06 19.11
C GLU A 559 -25.82 -25.48 20.10
N SER A 560 -25.36 -24.71 21.09
CA SER A 560 -26.23 -24.14 22.12
C SER A 560 -26.98 -22.88 21.69
N VAL A 561 -26.42 -22.14 20.73
CA VAL A 561 -26.97 -20.90 20.20
C VAL A 561 -27.33 -21.13 18.73
N GLY A 562 -28.62 -21.14 18.42
CA GLY A 562 -29.09 -21.22 17.03
C GLY A 562 -28.73 -19.98 16.21
N ALA A 563 -29.04 -19.99 14.90
CA ALA A 563 -28.85 -18.83 14.02
C ALA A 563 -29.64 -17.63 14.57
N ARG A 564 -28.98 -16.48 14.67
CA ARG A 564 -29.54 -15.24 15.21
C ARG A 564 -29.04 -14.01 14.45
N ALA A 565 -29.67 -12.87 14.71
CA ALA A 565 -29.13 -11.57 14.32
C ALA A 565 -27.86 -11.22 15.12
N PRO A 566 -26.95 -10.38 14.58
CA PRO A 566 -25.79 -9.91 15.31
C PRO A 566 -26.14 -9.32 16.69
N TYR A 567 -25.24 -9.53 17.64
CA TYR A 567 -25.39 -9.03 19.00
C TYR A 567 -25.27 -7.51 19.07
N THR A 568 -25.98 -6.91 20.00
CA THR A 568 -25.62 -5.58 20.52
C THR A 568 -24.57 -5.71 21.61
N ALA A 569 -23.82 -4.62 21.88
CA ALA A 569 -22.84 -4.60 22.98
C ALA A 569 -23.49 -4.92 24.36
N ASP A 570 -24.72 -4.48 24.58
CA ASP A 570 -25.45 -4.75 25.83
C ASP A 570 -25.88 -6.22 25.96
N GLU A 571 -26.19 -6.89 24.87
CA GLU A 571 -26.44 -8.34 24.89
C GLU A 571 -25.15 -9.12 25.15
N LEU A 572 -24.03 -8.72 24.54
CA LEU A 572 -22.72 -9.35 24.75
C LEU A 572 -22.28 -9.25 26.21
N LYS A 573 -22.48 -8.10 26.87
CA LYS A 573 -22.16 -7.90 28.32
C LYS A 573 -22.92 -8.85 29.24
N LYS A 574 -24.04 -9.44 28.81
CA LYS A 574 -24.81 -10.42 29.56
C LYS A 574 -24.33 -11.86 29.40
N LEU A 575 -23.47 -12.11 28.41
CA LEU A 575 -22.81 -13.41 28.26
C LEU A 575 -21.67 -13.52 29.28
N LYS A 576 -21.71 -14.58 30.07
CA LYS A 576 -20.74 -14.83 31.16
C LYS A 576 -19.68 -15.83 30.69
#